data_2bcd0ca703cbfb3cb9d76fcf7f82bd0f
#
_entry.id   2bcd0ca703cbfb3cb9d76fcf7f82bd0f
#
_cell.length_a   1.000
_cell.length_b   1.000
_cell.length_c   1.000
_cell.angle_alpha   90.00
_cell.angle_beta   90.00
_cell.angle_gamma   90.00
#
_symmetry.space_group_name_H-M   'P 1'
#
loop_
_entity.id
_entity.type
_entity.pdbx_description
1 polymer ?
#
loop_
_entity_poly.entity_id
_entity_poly.type
_entity_poly.pdbx_seq_one_letter_code
_entity_poly.pdbx_strand_id
1 'polypeptide(L)'
;KKNDIICVSGDLGRSYIGLQILEREKSVFLTNPEMQPELSNYSDLIEKQLKPKARKDLIEKLSEFNIIPNSMIDISDGLASDLIHLSVQSNLGVKIYEEKLPILKSTILTANELNLNPTTCALNGGEDYELLFSVNEKDYNMLKDNDIDITSIGYFTSNKKCNLVSKEGETISLKAQGWKHF
;
A
#
# COMPACT_ATOMS: atom_id res chain seq x y z
N LYS A 1 17.89 4.17 7.43
CA LYS A 1 18.67 4.09 8.69
C LYS A 1 17.83 3.46 9.78
N LYS A 2 18.48 2.92 10.85
CA LYS A 2 17.73 2.42 12.02
C LYS A 2 16.91 3.56 12.63
N ASN A 3 15.68 3.26 13.04
CA ASN A 3 14.66 4.16 13.59
C ASN A 3 14.08 5.17 12.59
N ASP A 4 14.46 5.13 11.31
CA ASP A 4 13.75 5.92 10.31
C ASP A 4 12.28 5.49 10.28
N ILE A 5 11.40 6.47 10.19
CA ILE A 5 9.96 6.28 10.07
C ILE A 5 9.66 5.83 8.64
N ILE A 6 8.89 4.77 8.52
CA ILE A 6 8.42 4.24 7.24
C ILE A 6 7.06 4.87 6.94
N CYS A 7 6.96 5.54 5.81
CA CYS A 7 5.77 6.23 5.34
C CYS A 7 5.29 5.63 4.01
N VAL A 8 3.99 5.68 3.80
CA VAL A 8 3.35 5.45 2.50
C VAL A 8 2.52 6.67 2.12
N SER A 9 2.42 6.97 0.85
CA SER A 9 1.50 7.96 0.32
C SER A 9 0.11 7.35 0.09
N GLY A 10 -0.94 8.18 0.08
CA GLY A 10 -2.29 7.79 -0.29
C GLY A 10 -2.83 6.58 0.47
N ASP A 11 -3.43 5.65 -0.26
CA ASP A 11 -4.10 4.45 0.29
C ASP A 11 -3.68 3.16 -0.41
N LEU A 12 -3.89 2.02 0.26
CA LEU A 12 -3.41 0.71 -0.16
C LEU A 12 -4.54 -0.28 -0.41
N GLY A 13 -4.31 -1.21 -1.35
CA GLY A 13 -5.18 -2.33 -1.69
C GLY A 13 -6.37 -1.95 -2.56
N ARG A 14 -6.59 -0.67 -2.85
CA ARG A 14 -7.71 -0.20 -3.65
C ARG A 14 -7.61 -0.68 -5.10
N SER A 15 -6.41 -0.68 -5.66
CA SER A 15 -6.15 -1.15 -7.02
C SER A 15 -6.51 -2.62 -7.17
N TYR A 16 -6.04 -3.45 -6.26
CA TYR A 16 -6.34 -4.89 -6.27
C TYR A 16 -7.84 -5.18 -6.15
N ILE A 17 -8.56 -4.47 -5.27
CA ILE A 17 -10.01 -4.63 -5.14
C ILE A 17 -10.71 -4.20 -6.42
N GLY A 18 -10.26 -3.12 -7.08
CA GLY A 18 -10.76 -2.71 -8.41
C GLY A 18 -10.59 -3.80 -9.45
N LEU A 19 -9.43 -4.48 -9.48
CA LEU A 19 -9.21 -5.63 -10.35
C LEU A 19 -10.18 -6.79 -10.06
N GLN A 20 -10.39 -7.12 -8.77
CA GLN A 20 -11.30 -8.20 -8.38
C GLN A 20 -12.75 -7.94 -8.82
N ILE A 21 -13.20 -6.67 -8.75
CA ILE A 21 -14.52 -6.28 -9.30
C ILE A 21 -14.56 -6.49 -10.81
N LEU A 22 -13.56 -6.04 -11.55
CA LEU A 22 -13.50 -6.21 -13.00
C LEU A 22 -13.50 -7.68 -13.41
N GLU A 23 -12.77 -8.54 -12.70
CA GLU A 23 -12.75 -9.98 -12.96
C GLU A 23 -14.08 -10.66 -12.64
N ARG A 24 -14.73 -10.30 -11.51
CA ARG A 24 -16.08 -10.77 -11.17
C ARG A 24 -17.07 -10.43 -12.26
N GLU A 25 -17.15 -9.16 -12.64
CA GLU A 25 -18.11 -8.69 -13.64
C GLU A 25 -17.85 -9.29 -15.03
N LYS A 26 -16.59 -9.44 -15.40
CA LYS A 26 -16.19 -10.17 -16.62
C LYS A 26 -16.68 -11.62 -16.61
N SER A 27 -16.52 -12.32 -15.49
CA SER A 27 -16.96 -13.70 -15.34
C SER A 27 -18.49 -13.82 -15.47
N VAL A 28 -19.24 -12.91 -14.84
CA VAL A 28 -20.71 -12.85 -14.94
C VAL A 28 -21.14 -12.59 -16.39
N PHE A 29 -20.55 -11.61 -17.06
CA PHE A 29 -20.86 -11.27 -18.45
C PHE A 29 -20.57 -12.43 -19.42
N LEU A 30 -19.45 -13.12 -19.25
CA LEU A 30 -19.11 -14.28 -20.09
C LEU A 30 -20.11 -15.45 -19.91
N THR A 31 -20.67 -15.60 -18.73
CA THR A 31 -21.66 -16.65 -18.42
C THR A 31 -23.06 -16.26 -18.89
N ASN A 32 -23.41 -14.96 -18.82
CA ASN A 32 -24.71 -14.43 -19.21
C ASN A 32 -24.55 -13.08 -19.93
N PRO A 33 -24.31 -13.07 -21.27
CA PRO A 33 -24.07 -11.85 -22.04
C PRO A 33 -25.23 -10.85 -22.09
N GLU A 34 -26.45 -11.26 -21.73
CA GLU A 34 -27.60 -10.36 -21.63
C GLU A 34 -27.55 -9.48 -20.36
N MET A 35 -26.72 -9.85 -19.40
CA MET A 35 -26.55 -9.13 -18.15
C MET A 35 -25.45 -8.06 -18.28
N GLN A 36 -25.82 -6.80 -18.11
CA GLN A 36 -24.83 -5.71 -18.15
C GLN A 36 -24.00 -5.69 -16.85
N PRO A 37 -22.65 -5.48 -16.95
CA PRO A 37 -21.80 -5.37 -15.77
C PRO A 37 -22.21 -4.23 -14.85
N GLU A 38 -22.23 -4.47 -13.53
CA GLU A 38 -22.53 -3.46 -12.50
C GLU A 38 -21.24 -2.81 -12.00
N LEU A 39 -20.77 -1.77 -12.70
CA LEU A 39 -19.49 -1.08 -12.42
C LEU A 39 -19.66 0.28 -11.72
N SER A 40 -20.86 0.86 -11.79
CA SER A 40 -21.10 2.24 -11.35
C SER A 40 -20.82 2.47 -9.86
N ASN A 41 -21.14 1.48 -9.03
CA ASN A 41 -20.96 1.54 -7.57
C ASN A 41 -19.49 1.38 -7.12
N TYR A 42 -18.58 1.03 -8.05
CA TYR A 42 -17.17 0.74 -7.77
C TYR A 42 -16.22 1.62 -8.56
N SER A 43 -16.71 2.74 -9.09
CA SER A 43 -15.96 3.58 -10.03
C SER A 43 -14.61 4.07 -9.50
N ASP A 44 -14.50 4.45 -8.22
CA ASP A 44 -13.26 4.89 -7.58
C ASP A 44 -12.22 3.77 -7.46
N LEU A 45 -12.65 2.55 -7.15
CA LEU A 45 -11.79 1.35 -7.07
C LEU A 45 -11.27 0.97 -8.45
N ILE A 46 -12.17 0.96 -9.44
CA ILE A 46 -11.86 0.62 -10.83
C ILE A 46 -10.94 1.69 -11.46
N GLU A 47 -11.19 2.97 -11.19
CA GLU A 47 -10.34 4.05 -11.70
C GLU A 47 -8.91 3.94 -11.16
N LYS A 48 -8.72 3.59 -9.89
CA LYS A 48 -7.39 3.40 -9.30
C LYS A 48 -6.62 2.30 -10.03
N GLN A 49 -7.29 1.18 -10.37
CA GLN A 49 -6.69 0.07 -11.13
C GLN A 49 -6.37 0.44 -12.57
N LEU A 50 -7.31 1.09 -13.26
CA LEU A 50 -7.16 1.34 -14.71
C LEU A 50 -6.37 2.61 -15.04
N LYS A 51 -6.27 3.57 -14.12
CA LYS A 51 -5.65 4.88 -14.31
C LYS A 51 -4.83 5.29 -13.07
N PRO A 52 -3.80 4.51 -12.70
CA PRO A 52 -2.96 4.87 -11.57
C PRO A 52 -2.31 6.23 -11.79
N LYS A 53 -2.24 7.04 -10.74
CA LYS A 53 -1.66 8.39 -10.78
C LYS A 53 -0.29 8.37 -10.10
N ALA A 54 0.76 8.78 -10.82
CA ALA A 54 2.07 8.96 -10.24
C ALA A 54 2.06 10.09 -9.19
N ARG A 55 2.64 9.85 -8.02
CA ARG A 55 2.67 10.78 -6.87
C ARG A 55 3.71 11.90 -7.06
N LYS A 56 3.58 12.64 -8.17
CA LYS A 56 4.42 13.84 -8.43
C LYS A 56 4.22 14.92 -7.39
N ASP A 57 2.98 15.06 -6.89
CA ASP A 57 2.59 15.95 -5.79
C ASP A 57 3.48 15.77 -4.56
N LEU A 58 3.70 14.52 -4.13
CA LEU A 58 4.59 14.23 -3.01
C LEU A 58 6.06 14.57 -3.31
N ILE A 59 6.55 14.24 -4.52
CA ILE A 59 7.93 14.57 -4.91
C ILE A 59 8.16 16.08 -4.92
N GLU A 60 7.20 16.86 -5.42
CA GLU A 60 7.27 18.32 -5.40
C GLU A 60 7.31 18.85 -3.97
N LYS A 61 6.49 18.32 -3.05
CA LYS A 61 6.50 18.68 -1.64
C LYS A 61 7.80 18.32 -0.93
N LEU A 62 8.34 17.13 -1.15
CA LEU A 62 9.64 16.75 -0.61
C LEU A 62 10.74 17.71 -1.06
N SER A 63 10.72 18.11 -2.34
CA SER A 63 11.66 19.08 -2.89
C SER A 63 11.48 20.49 -2.28
N GLU A 64 10.23 20.95 -2.12
CA GLU A 64 9.89 22.24 -1.51
C GLU A 64 10.45 22.34 -0.08
N PHE A 65 10.35 21.27 0.71
CA PHE A 65 10.88 21.21 2.08
C PHE A 65 12.37 20.81 2.16
N ASN A 66 13.05 20.61 1.03
CA ASN A 66 14.42 20.11 0.97
C ASN A 66 14.59 18.78 1.73
N ILE A 67 13.59 17.90 1.69
CA ILE A 67 13.61 16.57 2.30
C ILE A 67 14.06 15.56 1.25
N ILE A 68 15.12 14.84 1.58
CA ILE A 68 15.62 13.71 0.79
C ILE A 68 15.36 12.43 1.60
N PRO A 69 14.42 11.58 1.19
CA PRO A 69 14.17 10.29 1.85
C PRO A 69 15.44 9.43 1.90
N ASN A 70 15.63 8.70 2.99
CA ASN A 70 16.75 7.77 3.13
C ASN A 70 16.58 6.51 2.25
N SER A 71 15.35 6.16 1.92
CA SER A 71 14.98 5.14 0.93
C SER A 71 13.61 5.49 0.34
N MET A 72 13.36 5.09 -0.91
CA MET A 72 12.08 5.27 -1.58
C MET A 72 11.93 4.23 -2.70
N ILE A 73 10.73 3.71 -2.84
CA ILE A 73 10.30 2.80 -3.92
C ILE A 73 8.80 3.03 -4.16
N ASP A 74 8.30 2.75 -5.35
CA ASP A 74 6.86 2.63 -5.60
C ASP A 74 6.31 1.27 -5.13
N ILE A 75 5.03 1.22 -4.79
CA ILE A 75 4.33 -0.01 -4.41
C ILE A 75 3.69 -0.60 -5.66
N SER A 76 4.40 -1.50 -6.32
CA SER A 76 3.98 -2.21 -7.53
C SER A 76 3.65 -3.68 -7.26
N ASP A 77 4.47 -4.38 -6.50
CA ASP A 77 4.29 -5.81 -6.20
C ASP A 77 3.48 -6.06 -4.91
N GLY A 78 3.16 -4.98 -4.19
CA GLY A 78 2.47 -4.97 -2.92
C GLY A 78 3.39 -4.59 -1.75
N LEU A 79 2.80 -3.94 -0.75
CA LEU A 79 3.54 -3.36 0.36
C LEU A 79 4.52 -4.32 1.04
N ALA A 80 4.14 -5.60 1.22
CA ALA A 80 5.00 -6.59 1.87
C ALA A 80 6.26 -6.89 1.06
N SER A 81 6.12 -7.02 -0.27
CA SER A 81 7.24 -7.26 -1.19
C SER A 81 8.20 -6.08 -1.18
N ASP A 82 7.68 -4.87 -1.38
CA ASP A 82 8.46 -3.65 -1.52
C ASP A 82 9.16 -3.26 -0.20
N LEU A 83 8.51 -3.51 0.95
CA LEU A 83 9.15 -3.40 2.28
C LEU A 83 10.32 -4.39 2.44
N ILE A 84 10.18 -5.63 1.98
CA ILE A 84 11.25 -6.62 2.03
C ILE A 84 12.41 -6.18 1.13
N HIS A 85 12.13 -5.63 -0.06
CA HIS A 85 13.17 -5.07 -0.93
C HIS A 85 13.95 -3.94 -0.24
N LEU A 86 13.26 -2.97 0.34
CA LEU A 86 13.92 -1.90 1.11
C LEU A 86 14.71 -2.43 2.31
N SER A 87 14.18 -3.40 3.02
CA SER A 87 14.82 -4.08 4.16
C SER A 87 16.15 -4.73 3.75
N VAL A 88 16.12 -5.54 2.70
CA VAL A 88 17.29 -6.25 2.17
C VAL A 88 18.36 -5.26 1.69
N GLN A 89 17.99 -4.27 0.88
CA GLN A 89 18.93 -3.27 0.36
C GLN A 89 19.56 -2.41 1.47
N SER A 90 18.81 -2.15 2.54
CA SER A 90 19.28 -1.37 3.69
C SER A 90 20.02 -2.20 4.72
N ASN A 91 19.99 -3.54 4.62
CA ASN A 91 20.49 -4.49 5.62
C ASN A 91 19.89 -4.26 7.03
N LEU A 92 18.61 -3.86 7.07
CA LEU A 92 17.84 -3.55 8.28
C LEU A 92 16.57 -4.41 8.33
N GLY A 93 15.97 -4.51 9.51
CA GLY A 93 14.62 -5.07 9.65
C GLY A 93 13.56 -3.98 9.55
N VAL A 94 12.31 -4.42 9.45
CA VAL A 94 11.12 -3.58 9.36
C VAL A 94 10.12 -4.01 10.43
N LYS A 95 9.48 -3.04 11.08
CA LYS A 95 8.32 -3.27 11.96
C LYS A 95 7.21 -2.32 11.54
N ILE A 96 6.11 -2.87 11.03
CA ILE A 96 4.91 -2.10 10.67
C ILE A 96 3.72 -2.53 11.52
N TYR A 97 2.68 -1.71 11.56
CA TYR A 97 1.48 -1.91 12.36
C TYR A 97 0.25 -2.00 11.46
N GLU A 98 -0.53 -3.05 11.62
CA GLU A 98 -1.75 -3.28 10.86
C GLU A 98 -2.75 -2.13 11.00
N GLU A 99 -2.94 -1.63 12.22
CA GLU A 99 -3.85 -0.52 12.51
C GLU A 99 -3.48 0.81 11.83
N LYS A 100 -2.22 0.92 11.36
CA LYS A 100 -1.70 2.12 10.69
C LYS A 100 -1.68 2.01 9.17
N LEU A 101 -2.12 0.90 8.60
CA LEU A 101 -2.21 0.77 7.15
C LEU A 101 -3.34 1.66 6.62
N PRO A 102 -3.06 2.57 5.67
CA PRO A 102 -4.06 3.47 5.12
C PRO A 102 -4.94 2.71 4.12
N ILE A 103 -5.99 2.08 4.60
CA ILE A 103 -6.98 1.37 3.79
C ILE A 103 -8.29 2.15 3.86
N LEU A 104 -8.77 2.61 2.72
CA LEU A 104 -10.02 3.38 2.66
C LEU A 104 -11.22 2.54 3.08
N LYS A 105 -12.23 3.21 3.64
CA LYS A 105 -13.47 2.55 4.05
C LYS A 105 -14.17 1.86 2.88
N SER A 106 -14.19 2.46 1.68
CA SER A 106 -14.73 1.84 0.47
C SER A 106 -14.01 0.54 0.14
N THR A 107 -12.67 0.54 0.18
CA THR A 107 -11.84 -0.65 -0.02
C THR A 107 -12.15 -1.75 0.98
N ILE A 108 -12.29 -1.40 2.28
CA ILE A 108 -12.63 -2.37 3.35
C ILE A 108 -14.02 -2.99 3.10
N LEU A 109 -15.02 -2.17 2.80
CA LEU A 109 -16.39 -2.63 2.59
C LEU A 109 -16.47 -3.57 1.38
N THR A 110 -15.86 -3.19 0.26
CA THR A 110 -15.87 -3.99 -0.96
C THR A 110 -15.02 -5.27 -0.81
N ALA A 111 -13.89 -5.21 -0.12
CA ALA A 111 -13.12 -6.42 0.20
C ALA A 111 -13.96 -7.43 0.97
N ASN A 112 -14.71 -6.98 2.00
CA ASN A 112 -15.60 -7.83 2.80
C ASN A 112 -16.76 -8.39 1.95
N GLU A 113 -17.34 -7.59 1.05
CA GLU A 113 -18.35 -8.04 0.08
C GLU A 113 -17.83 -9.20 -0.79
N LEU A 114 -16.57 -9.11 -1.19
CA LEU A 114 -15.87 -10.14 -1.97
C LEU A 114 -15.32 -11.29 -1.12
N ASN A 115 -15.56 -11.32 0.18
CA ASN A 115 -14.97 -12.26 1.14
C ASN A 115 -13.43 -12.26 1.14
N LEU A 116 -12.82 -11.10 0.90
CA LEU A 116 -11.38 -10.89 0.95
C LEU A 116 -10.98 -10.17 2.25
N ASN A 117 -9.79 -10.47 2.77
CA ASN A 117 -9.24 -9.76 3.92
C ASN A 117 -8.59 -8.44 3.45
N PRO A 118 -9.05 -7.25 3.92
CA PRO A 118 -8.54 -5.97 3.46
C PRO A 118 -7.04 -5.76 3.74
N THR A 119 -6.54 -6.24 4.89
CA THR A 119 -5.12 -6.17 5.24
C THR A 119 -4.27 -6.98 4.27
N THR A 120 -4.73 -8.18 3.92
CA THR A 120 -4.04 -9.02 2.92
C THR A 120 -4.04 -8.35 1.55
N CYS A 121 -5.14 -7.71 1.15
CA CYS A 121 -5.20 -6.96 -0.11
C CYS A 121 -4.19 -5.80 -0.13
N ALA A 122 -4.08 -5.03 0.96
CA ALA A 122 -3.11 -3.94 1.08
C ALA A 122 -1.65 -4.42 1.10
N LEU A 123 -1.38 -5.57 1.72
CA LEU A 123 -0.03 -6.12 1.82
C LEU A 123 0.47 -6.77 0.53
N ASN A 124 -0.42 -7.45 -0.21
CA ASN A 124 -0.01 -8.34 -1.30
C ASN A 124 -0.74 -8.08 -2.63
N GLY A 125 -1.66 -7.11 -2.70
CA GLY A 125 -2.46 -6.86 -3.90
C GLY A 125 -1.66 -6.25 -5.04
N GLY A 126 -0.72 -5.37 -4.73
CA GLY A 126 0.07 -4.65 -5.72
C GLY A 126 -0.70 -3.62 -6.54
N GLU A 127 -0.02 -3.04 -7.54
CA GLU A 127 -0.55 -2.09 -8.52
C GLU A 127 -1.10 -0.78 -7.90
N ASP A 128 -0.79 -0.49 -6.62
CA ASP A 128 -1.24 0.75 -5.97
C ASP A 128 -0.49 1.98 -6.48
N TYR A 129 0.76 1.83 -6.92
CA TYR A 129 1.65 2.89 -7.40
C TYR A 129 1.73 4.11 -6.47
N GLU A 130 1.57 3.83 -5.16
CA GLU A 130 1.87 4.78 -4.10
C GLU A 130 3.37 4.73 -3.76
N LEU A 131 3.89 5.77 -3.11
CA LEU A 131 5.29 5.81 -2.72
C LEU A 131 5.47 5.28 -1.30
N LEU A 132 6.35 4.29 -1.18
CA LEU A 132 6.86 3.77 0.08
C LEU A 132 8.24 4.38 0.31
N PHE A 133 8.45 5.09 1.43
CA PHE A 133 9.70 5.77 1.70
C PHE A 133 10.03 5.84 3.19
N SER A 134 11.28 6.20 3.49
CA SER A 134 11.69 6.40 4.88
C SER A 134 12.38 7.73 5.08
N VAL A 135 12.07 8.36 6.22
CA VAL A 135 12.64 9.62 6.66
C VAL A 135 12.98 9.56 8.15
N ASN A 136 13.84 10.46 8.60
CA ASN A 136 14.06 10.67 10.03
C ASN A 136 12.85 11.36 10.69
N GLU A 137 12.80 11.37 12.01
CA GLU A 137 11.68 11.93 12.78
C GLU A 137 11.46 13.43 12.52
N LYS A 138 12.53 14.20 12.36
CA LYS A 138 12.44 15.65 12.09
C LYS A 138 11.73 15.91 10.76
N ASP A 139 12.14 15.20 9.71
CA ASP A 139 11.58 15.36 8.37
C ASP A 139 10.13 14.85 8.33
N TYR A 140 9.83 13.75 9.04
CA TYR A 140 8.46 13.26 9.19
C TYR A 140 7.54 14.30 9.86
N ASN A 141 7.99 14.92 10.95
CA ASN A 141 7.20 15.93 11.64
C ASN A 141 6.94 17.14 10.72
N MET A 142 7.94 17.56 9.93
CA MET A 142 7.75 18.63 8.95
C MET A 142 6.68 18.29 7.91
N LEU A 143 6.69 17.07 7.37
CA LEU A 143 5.67 16.62 6.40
C LEU A 143 4.29 16.56 7.03
N LYS A 144 4.18 16.03 8.24
CA LYS A 144 2.93 15.91 8.99
C LYS A 144 2.32 17.28 9.32
N ASP A 145 3.14 18.22 9.78
CA ASP A 145 2.67 19.57 10.17
C ASP A 145 2.18 20.41 8.97
N ASN A 146 2.50 19.97 7.74
CA ASN A 146 2.07 20.61 6.50
C ASN A 146 0.97 19.82 5.76
N ASP A 147 0.25 18.92 6.46
CA ASP A 147 -0.88 18.14 5.93
C ASP A 147 -0.58 17.39 4.61
N ILE A 148 0.65 16.90 4.48
CA ILE A 148 1.02 16.08 3.32
C ILE A 148 0.33 14.72 3.43
N ASP A 149 -0.27 14.26 2.33
CA ASP A 149 -1.01 13.00 2.26
C ASP A 149 -0.06 11.79 2.34
N ILE A 150 0.41 11.54 3.56
CA ILE A 150 1.28 10.41 3.93
C ILE A 150 0.83 9.79 5.25
N THR A 151 1.05 8.50 5.38
CA THR A 151 0.79 7.76 6.62
C THR A 151 2.07 7.08 7.11
N SER A 152 2.44 7.31 8.38
CA SER A 152 3.51 6.53 9.02
C SER A 152 2.99 5.16 9.41
N ILE A 153 3.52 4.09 8.82
CA ILE A 153 3.08 2.73 9.06
C ILE A 153 3.97 1.94 10.01
N GLY A 154 5.18 2.43 10.29
CA GLY A 154 6.17 1.74 11.13
C GLY A 154 7.54 2.37 11.07
N TYR A 155 8.58 1.56 11.31
CA TYR A 155 9.96 2.03 11.34
C TYR A 155 10.97 0.91 11.04
N PHE A 156 12.19 1.30 10.66
CA PHE A 156 13.32 0.40 10.46
C PHE A 156 13.97 -0.03 11.77
N THR A 157 14.32 -1.31 11.89
CA THR A 157 14.94 -1.94 13.08
C THR A 157 16.31 -2.53 12.76
N SER A 158 17.10 -2.87 13.79
CA SER A 158 18.41 -3.51 13.60
C SER A 158 18.34 -5.05 13.53
N ASN A 159 17.18 -5.68 13.76
CA ASN A 159 17.05 -7.14 13.90
C ASN A 159 16.93 -7.93 12.58
N LYS A 160 16.96 -7.25 11.42
CA LYS A 160 16.87 -7.81 10.06
C LYS A 160 15.60 -8.65 9.79
N LYS A 161 14.56 -8.50 10.64
CA LYS A 161 13.27 -9.19 10.45
C LYS A 161 12.24 -8.21 9.91
N CYS A 162 11.42 -8.65 8.96
CA CYS A 162 10.29 -7.88 8.45
C CYS A 162 9.01 -8.39 9.12
N ASN A 163 8.43 -7.58 10.00
CA ASN A 163 7.30 -7.98 10.83
C ASN A 163 6.15 -6.98 10.74
N LEU A 164 4.94 -7.54 10.71
CA LEU A 164 3.68 -6.85 10.97
C LEU A 164 3.26 -7.10 12.42
N VAL A 165 2.84 -6.07 13.13
CA VAL A 165 2.12 -6.18 14.38
C VAL A 165 0.63 -6.11 14.10
N SER A 166 -0.11 -7.18 14.41
CA SER A 166 -1.57 -7.23 14.20
C SER A 166 -2.30 -6.29 15.17
N LYS A 167 -3.60 -6.09 14.93
CA LYS A 167 -4.47 -5.30 15.83
C LYS A 167 -4.55 -5.91 17.24
N GLU A 168 -4.39 -7.23 17.35
CA GLU A 168 -4.36 -7.97 18.61
C GLU A 168 -2.98 -7.93 19.29
N GLY A 169 -1.97 -7.30 18.65
CA GLY A 169 -0.61 -7.16 19.17
C GLY A 169 0.32 -8.33 18.84
N GLU A 170 -0.12 -9.30 18.03
CA GLU A 170 0.70 -10.41 17.58
C GLU A 170 1.74 -9.96 16.56
N THR A 171 2.92 -10.57 16.60
CA THR A 171 3.98 -10.30 15.63
C THR A 171 4.00 -11.36 14.55
N ILE A 172 3.68 -10.97 13.33
CA ILE A 172 3.60 -11.83 12.15
C ILE A 172 4.76 -11.50 11.21
N SER A 173 5.51 -12.50 10.76
CA SER A 173 6.55 -12.29 9.76
C SER A 173 5.94 -11.95 8.40
N LEU A 174 6.35 -10.84 7.81
CA LEU A 174 5.96 -10.48 6.44
C LEU A 174 6.54 -11.50 5.45
N LYS A 175 5.69 -11.92 4.51
CA LYS A 175 6.08 -12.79 3.41
C LYS A 175 5.66 -12.10 2.11
N ALA A 176 6.60 -11.95 1.18
CA ALA A 176 6.26 -11.53 -0.16
C ALA A 176 5.47 -12.65 -0.84
N GLN A 177 4.25 -12.36 -1.23
CA GLN A 177 3.45 -13.24 -2.10
C GLN A 177 3.42 -12.70 -3.54
N GLY A 178 4.36 -11.77 -3.85
CA GLY A 178 4.43 -11.03 -5.09
C GLY A 178 4.19 -11.88 -6.35
N TRP A 179 3.74 -11.23 -7.41
CA TRP A 179 3.50 -11.84 -8.71
C TRP A 179 4.70 -12.69 -9.12
N LYS A 180 4.52 -14.02 -9.19
CA LYS A 180 5.46 -14.86 -9.89
C LYS A 180 5.17 -14.68 -11.38
N HIS A 181 6.01 -13.92 -12.06
CA HIS A 181 6.06 -13.99 -13.52
C HIS A 181 6.39 -15.43 -13.89
N PHE A 182 5.43 -16.12 -14.51
CA PHE A 182 5.63 -17.44 -15.08
C PHE A 182 6.49 -17.34 -16.35
#